data_a743f71d3fa2c1016e1a6b89d9fb46a6
#
_entry.id   a743f71d3fa2c1016e1a6b89d9fb46a6
#
_cell.length_a   1.000
_cell.length_b   1.000
_cell.length_c   1.000
_cell.angle_alpha   90.00
_cell.angle_beta   90.00
_cell.angle_gamma   90.00
#
_symmetry.space_group_name_H-M   'P 1'
#
loop_
_entity.id
_entity.type
_entity.pdbx_description
1 polymer ?
#
loop_
_entity_poly.entity_id
_entity_poly.type
_entity_poly.pdbx_seq_one_letter_code
_entity_poly.pdbx_strand_id
1 'polypeptide(L)'
;LKEPLDVIKLNPQNFEGSLMRMGGTFLGSNNKGNPFKKIIRNGKKIDSSDLVIEGFKKLEIDALIGIGGDGSLKILQSITKKGNINFVGIPKTIDNDVKHNELSIGYDTAVDVATNALDMLQPTAASHRRVMILEVMGRDAGHIALNAGIAGGADVILIPEIQYSIKSIADHIEKLRSKGRNHALIVVAEAVKKENGKKATVKYVDGEVRLGGIGNYLGDEIYKITDSETRVTVLGHVQRGAQPTHRDRLIASAFGVYAVDLIAKKKFNRVVVWKDRGVQDLMLSQVAGYSKTVQKNDPLIKVAEGLGTVSYTHLTLPTSRSV
;
A
#
# COMPACT_ATOMS: atom_id res chain seq x y z
N LEU A 1 -22.59 -8.64 12.05
CA LEU A 1 -23.70 -7.75 11.68
C LEU A 1 -24.45 -7.37 12.95
N LYS A 2 -24.64 -6.04 13.14
CA LYS A 2 -25.52 -5.52 14.18
C LYS A 2 -26.95 -5.57 13.65
N GLU A 3 -27.90 -5.82 14.49
CA GLU A 3 -29.30 -5.55 14.12
C GLU A 3 -29.71 -4.19 14.69
N PRO A 4 -30.36 -3.31 13.89
CA PRO A 4 -30.71 -3.52 12.49
C PRO A 4 -29.47 -3.60 11.58
N LEU A 5 -29.62 -4.26 10.40
CA LEU A 5 -28.55 -4.34 9.41
C LEU A 5 -28.18 -2.93 8.94
N ASP A 6 -26.91 -2.59 9.06
CA ASP A 6 -26.36 -1.28 8.63
C ASP A 6 -26.15 -1.32 7.11
N VAL A 7 -27.13 -0.80 6.38
CA VAL A 7 -27.16 -0.79 4.91
C VAL A 7 -27.62 0.56 4.38
N ILE A 8 -27.05 0.97 3.26
CA ILE A 8 -27.40 2.19 2.54
C ILE A 8 -27.99 1.77 1.19
N LYS A 9 -29.27 2.12 0.95
CA LYS A 9 -29.87 1.96 -0.37
C LYS A 9 -29.34 3.04 -1.30
N LEU A 10 -28.64 2.61 -2.36
CA LEU A 10 -28.08 3.53 -3.35
C LEU A 10 -29.11 3.82 -4.46
N ASN A 11 -29.24 5.09 -4.80
CA ASN A 11 -30.04 5.58 -5.93
C ASN A 11 -29.12 6.31 -6.92
N PRO A 12 -29.47 6.39 -8.22
CA PRO A 12 -28.68 7.12 -9.20
C PRO A 12 -28.36 8.58 -8.79
N GLN A 13 -29.27 9.22 -8.06
CA GLN A 13 -29.10 10.60 -7.55
C GLN A 13 -28.02 10.73 -6.48
N ASN A 14 -27.57 9.62 -5.86
CA ASN A 14 -26.44 9.63 -4.91
C ASN A 14 -25.07 9.75 -5.61
N PHE A 15 -25.03 9.69 -6.94
CA PHE A 15 -23.79 9.67 -7.72
C PHE A 15 -23.61 10.97 -8.52
N GLU A 16 -23.42 12.06 -7.80
CA GLU A 16 -22.99 13.31 -8.40
C GLU A 16 -21.50 13.27 -8.74
N GLY A 17 -21.08 14.04 -9.74
CA GLY A 17 -19.68 14.12 -10.13
C GLY A 17 -18.71 14.59 -9.02
N SER A 18 -19.23 15.16 -7.94
CA SER A 18 -18.49 15.49 -6.71
C SER A 18 -17.93 14.26 -6.01
N LEU A 19 -18.64 13.12 -6.02
CA LEU A 19 -18.24 11.89 -5.35
C LEU A 19 -16.89 11.36 -5.87
N MET A 20 -16.63 11.49 -7.18
CA MET A 20 -15.36 11.06 -7.78
C MET A 20 -14.14 11.85 -7.27
N ARG A 21 -14.37 13.02 -6.65
CA ARG A 21 -13.32 13.89 -6.14
C ARG A 21 -13.03 13.66 -4.66
N MET A 22 -13.83 12.85 -3.98
CA MET A 22 -13.69 12.62 -2.55
C MET A 22 -12.71 11.47 -2.29
N GLY A 23 -11.79 11.69 -1.37
CA GLY A 23 -10.98 10.61 -0.78
C GLY A 23 -11.81 9.79 0.23
N GLY A 24 -11.30 8.63 0.60
CA GLY A 24 -12.00 7.73 1.53
C GLY A 24 -13.17 7.00 0.88
N THR A 25 -14.17 6.64 1.69
CA THR A 25 -15.39 5.99 1.22
C THR A 25 -16.60 6.40 2.06
N PHE A 26 -17.68 6.87 1.43
CA PHE A 26 -18.90 7.25 2.12
C PHE A 26 -19.68 6.04 2.68
N LEU A 27 -19.44 4.84 2.13
CA LEU A 27 -19.99 3.60 2.66
C LEU A 27 -19.30 3.13 3.94
N GLY A 28 -18.25 3.81 4.35
CA GLY A 28 -17.41 3.38 5.45
C GLY A 28 -16.54 2.17 5.09
N SER A 29 -15.66 1.80 5.99
CA SER A 29 -14.85 0.60 5.86
C SER A 29 -14.60 -0.01 7.24
N ASN A 30 -14.44 -1.33 7.28
CA ASN A 30 -14.08 -2.04 8.50
C ASN A 30 -12.84 -2.88 8.23
N ASN A 31 -11.78 -2.59 8.97
CA ASN A 31 -10.52 -3.36 8.95
C ASN A 31 -10.34 -4.21 10.23
N LYS A 32 -11.30 -4.16 11.16
CA LYS A 32 -11.27 -4.91 12.41
C LYS A 32 -12.30 -6.04 12.35
N GLY A 33 -11.86 -7.22 12.68
CA GLY A 33 -12.71 -8.39 12.80
C GLY A 33 -12.56 -9.37 11.63
N ASN A 34 -12.46 -10.63 12.02
CA ASN A 34 -12.55 -11.75 11.10
C ASN A 34 -13.81 -12.52 11.47
N PRO A 35 -14.83 -12.61 10.58
CA PRO A 35 -16.11 -13.26 10.89
C PRO A 35 -15.97 -14.76 11.18
N PHE A 36 -14.85 -15.38 10.78
CA PHE A 36 -14.53 -16.78 11.11
C PHE A 36 -13.89 -16.94 12.51
N LYS A 37 -13.50 -15.85 13.19
CA LYS A 37 -13.12 -15.93 14.59
C LYS A 37 -14.35 -16.18 15.44
N LYS A 38 -14.35 -17.29 16.18
CA LYS A 38 -15.45 -17.63 17.11
C LYS A 38 -15.54 -16.55 18.18
N ILE A 39 -16.72 -15.96 18.32
CA ILE A 39 -17.05 -15.03 19.38
C ILE A 39 -17.93 -15.73 20.42
N ILE A 40 -17.82 -15.32 21.69
CA ILE A 40 -18.72 -15.79 22.73
C ILE A 40 -19.91 -14.82 22.80
N ARG A 41 -21.11 -15.33 22.52
CA ARG A 41 -22.37 -14.59 22.65
C ARG A 41 -23.32 -15.45 23.48
N ASN A 42 -23.84 -14.91 24.59
CA ASN A 42 -24.71 -15.62 25.53
C ASN A 42 -24.11 -16.99 25.96
N GLY A 43 -22.80 -17.01 26.30
CA GLY A 43 -22.11 -18.23 26.76
C GLY A 43 -21.82 -19.27 25.67
N LYS A 44 -22.26 -19.06 24.43
CA LYS A 44 -22.01 -19.98 23.31
C LYS A 44 -20.95 -19.41 22.36
N LYS A 45 -20.03 -20.29 21.89
CA LYS A 45 -19.11 -19.96 20.79
C LYS A 45 -19.89 -19.92 19.48
N ILE A 46 -19.98 -18.76 18.86
CA ILE A 46 -20.70 -18.53 17.60
C ILE A 46 -19.69 -18.21 16.49
N ASP A 47 -19.85 -18.82 15.34
CA ASP A 47 -19.19 -18.44 14.10
C ASP A 47 -19.96 -17.27 13.46
N SER A 48 -19.38 -16.08 13.50
CA SER A 48 -20.03 -14.87 13.00
C SER A 48 -20.23 -14.88 11.50
N SER A 49 -19.57 -15.78 10.77
CA SER A 49 -19.74 -15.88 9.31
C SER A 49 -21.15 -16.32 8.93
N ASP A 50 -21.81 -17.14 9.75
CA ASP A 50 -23.21 -17.54 9.52
C ASP A 50 -24.15 -16.33 9.62
N LEU A 51 -23.94 -15.46 10.59
CA LEU A 51 -24.71 -14.21 10.72
C LEU A 51 -24.53 -13.29 9.50
N VAL A 52 -23.33 -13.25 8.93
CA VAL A 52 -23.07 -12.48 7.68
C VAL A 52 -23.88 -13.08 6.53
N ILE A 53 -23.86 -14.39 6.36
CA ILE A 53 -24.60 -15.11 5.30
C ILE A 53 -26.11 -14.92 5.48
N GLU A 54 -26.62 -15.03 6.70
CA GLU A 54 -28.03 -14.77 6.99
C GLU A 54 -28.43 -13.33 6.66
N GLY A 55 -27.55 -12.34 6.93
CA GLY A 55 -27.77 -10.96 6.56
C GLY A 55 -27.91 -10.77 5.05
N PHE A 56 -27.09 -11.43 4.24
CA PHE A 56 -27.23 -11.40 2.78
C PHE A 56 -28.53 -12.02 2.31
N LYS A 57 -28.96 -13.12 2.92
CA LYS A 57 -30.25 -13.74 2.59
C LYS A 57 -31.44 -12.85 2.96
N LYS A 58 -31.42 -12.21 4.15
CA LYS A 58 -32.47 -11.26 4.58
C LYS A 58 -32.57 -10.03 3.66
N LEU A 59 -31.46 -9.63 3.03
CA LEU A 59 -31.41 -8.50 2.10
C LEU A 59 -31.74 -8.91 0.65
N GLU A 60 -32.02 -10.20 0.40
CA GLU A 60 -32.34 -10.75 -0.93
C GLU A 60 -31.29 -10.36 -2.00
N ILE A 61 -29.98 -10.44 -1.63
CA ILE A 61 -28.89 -10.05 -2.51
C ILE A 61 -28.62 -11.16 -3.52
N ASP A 62 -28.77 -10.84 -4.81
CA ASP A 62 -28.50 -11.77 -5.93
C ASP A 62 -27.00 -11.95 -6.19
N ALA A 63 -26.22 -10.89 -6.03
CA ALA A 63 -24.77 -10.88 -6.21
C ALA A 63 -24.10 -9.82 -5.35
N LEU A 64 -22.85 -10.06 -4.99
CA LEU A 64 -22.03 -9.18 -4.16
C LEU A 64 -20.81 -8.68 -4.93
N ILE A 65 -20.61 -7.36 -4.97
CA ILE A 65 -19.33 -6.76 -5.33
C ILE A 65 -18.57 -6.42 -4.04
N GLY A 66 -17.40 -7.06 -3.87
CA GLY A 66 -16.55 -6.81 -2.71
C GLY A 66 -15.33 -5.96 -3.08
N ILE A 67 -15.20 -4.79 -2.43
CA ILE A 67 -14.12 -3.84 -2.70
C ILE A 67 -13.13 -3.88 -1.54
N GLY A 68 -11.87 -4.26 -1.79
CA GLY A 68 -10.87 -4.34 -0.72
C GLY A 68 -9.49 -4.79 -1.17
N GLY A 69 -8.55 -4.85 -0.22
CA GLY A 69 -7.22 -5.40 -0.41
C GLY A 69 -7.21 -6.93 -0.31
N ASP A 70 -6.03 -7.54 -0.42
CA ASP A 70 -5.80 -8.98 -0.41
C ASP A 70 -6.50 -9.69 0.77
N GLY A 71 -6.30 -9.22 1.99
CA GLY A 71 -6.92 -9.82 3.18
C GLY A 71 -8.45 -9.77 3.15
N SER A 72 -9.05 -8.67 2.65
CA SER A 72 -10.49 -8.53 2.50
C SER A 72 -11.04 -9.50 1.45
N LEU A 73 -10.38 -9.61 0.30
CA LEU A 73 -10.75 -10.53 -0.78
C LEU A 73 -10.71 -11.99 -0.30
N LYS A 74 -9.70 -12.36 0.52
CA LYS A 74 -9.59 -13.68 1.13
C LYS A 74 -10.76 -13.99 2.08
N ILE A 75 -11.13 -13.04 2.94
CA ILE A 75 -12.28 -13.19 3.86
C ILE A 75 -13.57 -13.33 3.05
N LEU A 76 -13.78 -12.45 2.07
CA LEU A 76 -14.96 -12.48 1.21
C LEU A 76 -15.05 -13.78 0.40
N GLN A 77 -13.93 -14.29 -0.13
CA GLN A 77 -13.89 -15.61 -0.77
C GLN A 77 -14.40 -16.72 0.15
N SER A 78 -13.98 -16.71 1.41
CA SER A 78 -14.40 -17.74 2.36
C SER A 78 -15.88 -17.64 2.71
N ILE A 79 -16.40 -16.40 2.87
CA ILE A 79 -17.84 -16.16 3.15
C ILE A 79 -18.70 -16.56 1.95
N THR A 80 -18.33 -16.10 0.75
CA THR A 80 -19.13 -16.35 -0.46
C THR A 80 -19.14 -17.82 -0.84
N LYS A 81 -18.01 -18.52 -0.65
CA LYS A 81 -17.95 -19.97 -0.81
C LYS A 81 -18.87 -20.71 0.19
N LYS A 82 -18.82 -20.32 1.50
CA LYS A 82 -19.65 -20.91 2.56
C LYS A 82 -21.14 -20.66 2.33
N GLY A 83 -21.50 -19.44 1.91
CA GLY A 83 -22.88 -19.00 1.71
C GLY A 83 -23.44 -19.27 0.31
N ASN A 84 -22.64 -19.82 -0.61
CA ASN A 84 -22.99 -19.95 -2.04
C ASN A 84 -23.48 -18.64 -2.65
N ILE A 85 -22.72 -17.54 -2.40
CA ILE A 85 -23.05 -16.18 -2.82
C ILE A 85 -22.29 -15.85 -4.09
N ASN A 86 -22.98 -15.37 -5.12
CA ASN A 86 -22.39 -14.85 -6.34
C ASN A 86 -21.51 -13.64 -6.03
N PHE A 87 -20.24 -13.67 -6.47
CA PHE A 87 -19.26 -12.68 -6.04
C PHE A 87 -18.35 -12.17 -7.17
N VAL A 88 -18.09 -10.87 -7.18
CA VAL A 88 -17.04 -10.22 -7.97
C VAL A 88 -16.21 -9.32 -7.06
N GLY A 89 -14.88 -9.44 -7.11
CA GLY A 89 -13.94 -8.64 -6.33
C GLY A 89 -13.40 -7.45 -7.10
N ILE A 90 -13.18 -6.33 -6.39
CA ILE A 90 -12.48 -5.13 -6.90
C ILE A 90 -11.29 -4.83 -5.97
N PRO A 91 -10.04 -4.78 -6.49
CA PRO A 91 -8.87 -4.50 -5.67
C PRO A 91 -8.80 -3.02 -5.30
N LYS A 92 -8.84 -2.72 -4.01
CA LYS A 92 -8.69 -1.39 -3.44
C LYS A 92 -7.74 -1.46 -2.24
N THR A 93 -6.52 -1.02 -2.44
CA THR A 93 -5.47 -0.91 -1.43
C THR A 93 -4.41 0.07 -1.91
N ILE A 94 -3.87 0.87 -0.99
CA ILE A 94 -2.74 1.75 -1.30
C ILE A 94 -1.45 0.96 -1.47
N ASP A 95 -1.36 -0.24 -0.89
CA ASP A 95 -0.15 -1.06 -0.83
C ASP A 95 0.21 -1.69 -2.18
N ASN A 96 -0.75 -1.73 -3.12
CA ASN A 96 -0.64 -2.34 -4.45
C ASN A 96 -0.15 -3.79 -4.42
N ASP A 97 -0.52 -4.51 -3.38
CA ASP A 97 -0.05 -5.84 -3.03
C ASP A 97 -0.94 -6.98 -3.54
N VAL A 98 -1.95 -6.70 -4.34
CA VAL A 98 -2.87 -7.69 -4.92
C VAL A 98 -2.21 -8.40 -6.10
N LYS A 99 -2.05 -9.72 -6.00
CA LYS A 99 -1.35 -10.54 -7.00
C LYS A 99 -2.02 -10.46 -8.39
N HIS A 100 -1.22 -10.45 -9.43
CA HIS A 100 -1.64 -10.34 -10.84
C HIS A 100 -2.39 -9.05 -11.19
N ASN A 101 -2.42 -8.07 -10.31
CA ASN A 101 -2.98 -6.75 -10.56
C ASN A 101 -1.85 -5.71 -10.61
N GLU A 102 -1.75 -4.96 -11.69
CA GLU A 102 -0.71 -3.93 -11.83
C GLU A 102 -1.03 -2.70 -10.99
N LEU A 103 -2.31 -2.31 -10.91
CA LEU A 103 -2.75 -1.09 -10.25
C LEU A 103 -4.00 -1.34 -9.43
N SER A 104 -3.93 -1.08 -8.12
CA SER A 104 -5.07 -1.10 -7.20
C SER A 104 -5.60 0.32 -6.98
N ILE A 105 -6.90 0.46 -6.75
CA ILE A 105 -7.52 1.76 -6.42
C ILE A 105 -6.88 2.30 -5.13
N GLY A 106 -6.43 3.54 -5.16
CA GLY A 106 -5.81 4.27 -4.06
C GLY A 106 -4.29 4.27 -4.07
N TYR A 107 -3.65 3.41 -4.84
CA TYR A 107 -2.20 3.31 -4.91
C TYR A 107 -1.56 4.55 -5.55
N ASP A 108 -2.05 4.97 -6.72
CA ASP A 108 -1.51 6.11 -7.45
C ASP A 108 -1.61 7.40 -6.60
N THR A 109 -2.71 7.58 -5.91
CA THR A 109 -2.89 8.70 -4.97
C THR A 109 -1.91 8.63 -3.79
N ALA A 110 -1.64 7.46 -3.25
CA ALA A 110 -0.68 7.32 -2.15
C ALA A 110 0.76 7.60 -2.60
N VAL A 111 1.12 7.23 -3.83
CA VAL A 111 2.42 7.58 -4.44
C VAL A 111 2.51 9.09 -4.67
N ASP A 112 1.46 9.72 -5.18
CA ASP A 112 1.39 11.17 -5.39
C ASP A 112 1.60 11.96 -4.09
N VAL A 113 0.93 11.56 -3.00
CA VAL A 113 1.12 12.18 -1.67
C VAL A 113 2.57 12.06 -1.19
N ALA A 114 3.19 10.89 -1.37
CA ALA A 114 4.56 10.67 -0.95
C ALA A 114 5.56 11.47 -1.82
N THR A 115 5.33 11.57 -3.12
CA THR A 115 6.13 12.37 -4.05
C THR A 115 6.04 13.86 -3.70
N ASN A 116 4.82 14.38 -3.52
CA ASN A 116 4.61 15.77 -3.08
C ASN A 116 5.29 16.08 -1.74
N ALA A 117 5.32 15.12 -0.81
CA ALA A 117 6.05 15.29 0.44
C ALA A 117 7.57 15.40 0.22
N LEU A 118 8.15 14.62 -0.69
CA LEU A 118 9.57 14.73 -1.07
C LEU A 118 9.88 16.08 -1.69
N ASP A 119 9.03 16.57 -2.59
CA ASP A 119 9.17 17.87 -3.21
C ASP A 119 9.18 19.00 -2.17
N MET A 120 8.38 18.90 -1.11
CA MET A 120 8.37 19.85 0.01
C MET A 120 9.57 19.69 0.94
N LEU A 121 10.13 18.50 1.09
CA LEU A 121 11.31 18.25 1.93
C LEU A 121 12.62 18.67 1.26
N GLN A 122 12.72 18.58 -0.04
CA GLN A 122 13.94 18.87 -0.80
C GLN A 122 14.49 20.29 -0.56
N PRO A 123 13.71 21.38 -0.67
CA PRO A 123 14.22 22.74 -0.46
C PRO A 123 14.76 22.96 0.96
N THR A 124 14.07 22.42 1.98
CA THR A 124 14.51 22.55 3.36
C THR A 124 15.72 21.67 3.67
N ALA A 125 15.84 20.49 3.04
CA ALA A 125 17.04 19.65 3.11
C ALA A 125 18.26 20.40 2.58
N ALA A 126 18.15 21.02 1.42
CA ALA A 126 19.21 21.77 0.77
C ALA A 126 19.61 23.03 1.58
N SER A 127 18.63 23.81 2.05
CA SER A 127 18.86 25.05 2.80
C SER A 127 19.58 24.81 4.12
N HIS A 128 19.24 23.73 4.80
CA HIS A 128 19.79 23.41 6.13
C HIS A 128 20.91 22.36 6.11
N ARG A 129 21.29 21.85 4.94
CA ARG A 129 22.35 20.83 4.77
C ARG A 129 22.05 19.54 5.55
N ARG A 130 20.77 19.11 5.52
CA ARG A 130 20.26 17.98 6.32
C ARG A 130 20.07 16.72 5.49
N VAL A 131 20.05 15.59 6.19
CA VAL A 131 19.50 14.34 5.68
C VAL A 131 18.04 14.27 6.09
N MET A 132 17.14 14.29 5.11
CA MET A 132 15.70 14.16 5.35
C MET A 132 15.26 12.74 5.06
N ILE A 133 14.52 12.14 5.99
CA ILE A 133 14.03 10.76 5.89
C ILE A 133 12.50 10.81 5.85
N LEU A 134 11.92 10.30 4.76
CA LEU A 134 10.48 10.17 4.60
C LEU A 134 10.08 8.70 4.83
N GLU A 135 9.35 8.44 5.91
CA GLU A 135 8.76 7.13 6.18
C GLU A 135 7.37 7.06 5.57
N VAL A 136 7.13 6.05 4.72
CA VAL A 136 5.87 5.86 3.97
C VAL A 136 5.21 4.54 4.32
N MET A 137 3.89 4.48 4.18
CA MET A 137 3.12 3.26 4.30
C MET A 137 3.41 2.30 3.14
N GLY A 138 2.83 1.12 3.15
CA GLY A 138 2.95 0.08 2.12
C GLY A 138 2.90 -1.32 2.70
N ARG A 139 2.72 -1.46 4.02
CA ARG A 139 2.76 -2.73 4.74
C ARG A 139 4.05 -3.49 4.40
N ASP A 140 3.92 -4.77 4.00
CA ASP A 140 5.06 -5.65 3.71
C ASP A 140 5.59 -5.52 2.26
N ALA A 141 5.13 -4.51 1.50
CA ALA A 141 5.55 -4.25 0.12
C ALA A 141 6.13 -2.84 -0.07
N GLY A 142 7.22 -2.74 -0.82
CA GLY A 142 7.96 -1.49 -1.06
C GLY A 142 7.46 -0.67 -2.24
N HIS A 143 6.29 -0.97 -2.81
CA HIS A 143 5.82 -0.32 -4.05
C HIS A 143 5.71 1.20 -3.95
N ILE A 144 5.14 1.73 -2.84
CA ILE A 144 5.00 3.19 -2.64
C ILE A 144 6.38 3.83 -2.51
N ALA A 145 7.24 3.28 -1.65
CA ALA A 145 8.57 3.83 -1.41
C ALA A 145 9.41 3.86 -2.70
N LEU A 146 9.37 2.79 -3.50
CA LEU A 146 10.12 2.69 -4.75
C LEU A 146 9.63 3.72 -5.77
N ASN A 147 8.32 3.78 -6.02
CA ASN A 147 7.78 4.69 -7.04
C ASN A 147 7.90 6.17 -6.63
N ALA A 148 7.53 6.51 -5.39
CA ALA A 148 7.65 7.87 -4.90
C ALA A 148 9.11 8.31 -4.78
N GLY A 149 10.01 7.41 -4.35
CA GLY A 149 11.43 7.72 -4.23
C GLY A 149 12.08 8.01 -5.58
N ILE A 150 11.75 7.26 -6.62
CA ILE A 150 12.23 7.53 -8.00
C ILE A 150 11.66 8.86 -8.49
N ALA A 151 10.34 9.05 -8.39
CA ALA A 151 9.66 10.23 -8.89
C ALA A 151 10.08 11.52 -8.16
N GLY A 152 10.28 11.45 -6.85
CA GLY A 152 10.70 12.58 -6.01
C GLY A 152 12.22 12.74 -5.88
N GLY A 153 13.02 11.98 -6.65
CA GLY A 153 14.48 12.17 -6.72
C GLY A 153 15.21 11.83 -5.41
N ALA A 154 14.75 10.82 -4.68
CA ALA A 154 15.41 10.36 -3.46
C ALA A 154 16.81 9.79 -3.77
N ASP A 155 17.77 10.07 -2.89
CA ASP A 155 19.14 9.54 -2.98
C ASP A 155 19.23 8.10 -2.51
N VAL A 156 18.36 7.73 -1.56
CA VAL A 156 18.27 6.38 -1.00
C VAL A 156 16.81 5.96 -0.92
N ILE A 157 16.51 4.76 -1.41
CA ILE A 157 15.19 4.13 -1.30
C ILE A 157 15.35 2.80 -0.59
N LEU A 158 14.67 2.65 0.56
CA LEU A 158 14.70 1.43 1.36
C LEU A 158 13.34 0.74 1.33
N ILE A 159 13.34 -0.51 0.89
CA ILE A 159 12.13 -1.35 0.78
C ILE A 159 12.34 -2.68 1.53
N PRO A 160 11.27 -3.30 2.05
CA PRO A 160 11.40 -4.51 2.86
C PRO A 160 11.95 -5.72 2.10
N GLU A 161 11.88 -5.72 0.78
CA GLU A 161 12.35 -6.80 -0.10
C GLU A 161 13.86 -6.80 -0.31
N ILE A 162 14.54 -5.70 -0.01
CA ILE A 162 15.97 -5.52 -0.23
C ILE A 162 16.67 -5.22 1.10
N GLN A 163 17.71 -5.96 1.40
CA GLN A 163 18.54 -5.71 2.58
C GLN A 163 19.41 -4.48 2.38
N TYR A 164 19.66 -3.74 3.45
CA TYR A 164 20.54 -2.57 3.46
C TYR A 164 21.58 -2.65 4.57
N SER A 165 22.56 -1.75 4.53
CA SER A 165 23.52 -1.51 5.59
C SER A 165 23.58 -0.02 5.91
N ILE A 166 23.52 0.34 7.19
CA ILE A 166 23.67 1.73 7.65
C ILE A 166 25.01 2.31 7.17
N LYS A 167 26.07 1.51 7.24
CA LYS A 167 27.40 1.93 6.75
C LYS A 167 27.33 2.33 5.27
N SER A 168 26.68 1.51 4.42
CA SER A 168 26.60 1.82 3.00
C SER A 168 25.76 3.07 2.72
N ILE A 169 24.73 3.34 3.52
CA ILE A 169 23.98 4.60 3.44
C ILE A 169 24.88 5.78 3.80
N ALA A 170 25.64 5.67 4.90
CA ALA A 170 26.58 6.68 5.33
C ALA A 170 27.66 6.96 4.27
N ASP A 171 28.26 5.90 3.72
CA ASP A 171 29.26 6.01 2.64
C ASP A 171 28.67 6.73 1.40
N HIS A 172 27.40 6.45 1.07
CA HIS A 172 26.72 7.15 -0.04
C HIS A 172 26.51 8.64 0.26
N ILE A 173 26.07 8.99 1.47
CA ILE A 173 25.90 10.40 1.90
C ILE A 173 27.24 11.13 1.82
N GLU A 174 28.33 10.53 2.29
CA GLU A 174 29.67 11.14 2.18
C GLU A 174 30.14 11.29 0.73
N LYS A 175 29.80 10.34 -0.13
CA LYS A 175 30.06 10.45 -1.57
C LYS A 175 29.26 11.59 -2.22
N LEU A 176 28.02 11.84 -1.80
CA LEU A 176 27.25 13.00 -2.26
C LEU A 176 27.94 14.32 -1.81
N ARG A 177 28.39 14.39 -0.56
CA ARG A 177 29.10 15.54 -0.01
C ARG A 177 30.41 15.84 -0.75
N SER A 178 31.19 14.79 -1.03
CA SER A 178 32.44 14.94 -1.78
C SER A 178 32.25 15.50 -3.21
N LYS A 179 31.04 15.32 -3.75
CA LYS A 179 30.62 15.89 -5.05
C LYS A 179 29.98 17.28 -4.93
N GLY A 180 29.99 17.89 -3.75
CA GLY A 180 29.47 19.26 -3.50
C GLY A 180 27.97 19.26 -3.13
N ARG A 181 27.29 18.12 -3.02
CA ARG A 181 25.90 18.05 -2.58
C ARG A 181 25.85 17.94 -1.05
N ASN A 182 25.27 18.93 -0.40
CA ASN A 182 25.32 19.11 1.05
C ASN A 182 24.12 18.49 1.82
N HIS A 183 23.21 17.81 1.13
CA HIS A 183 21.98 17.24 1.68
C HIS A 183 21.68 15.88 1.03
N ALA A 184 20.80 15.10 1.65
CA ALA A 184 20.29 13.87 1.08
C ALA A 184 18.82 13.65 1.42
N LEU A 185 18.08 13.00 0.50
CA LEU A 185 16.70 12.55 0.69
C LEU A 185 16.67 11.03 0.74
N ILE A 186 16.06 10.50 1.78
CA ILE A 186 15.88 9.05 2.00
C ILE A 186 14.40 8.75 2.08
N VAL A 187 13.92 7.77 1.31
CA VAL A 187 12.57 7.21 1.45
C VAL A 187 12.67 5.82 2.02
N VAL A 188 11.86 5.53 3.02
CA VAL A 188 11.82 4.21 3.66
C VAL A 188 10.38 3.71 3.83
N ALA A 189 10.12 2.47 3.42
CA ALA A 189 8.85 1.81 3.68
C ALA A 189 8.76 1.36 5.16
N GLU A 190 7.59 1.52 5.78
CA GLU A 190 7.35 1.24 7.22
C GLU A 190 7.72 -0.19 7.67
N ALA A 191 7.72 -1.16 6.76
CA ALA A 191 8.04 -2.56 7.06
C ALA A 191 9.52 -2.93 6.91
N VAL A 192 10.36 -1.99 6.53
CA VAL A 192 11.82 -2.19 6.49
C VAL A 192 12.29 -2.60 7.88
N LYS A 193 13.09 -3.65 7.96
CA LYS A 193 13.63 -4.16 9.22
C LYS A 193 14.88 -3.37 9.61
N LYS A 194 15.11 -3.21 10.90
CA LYS A 194 16.41 -2.77 11.43
C LYS A 194 17.49 -3.77 11.03
N GLU A 195 18.77 -3.37 11.02
CA GLU A 195 19.88 -4.30 10.67
C GLU A 195 19.92 -5.58 11.51
N ASN A 196 19.40 -5.54 12.74
CA ASN A 196 19.26 -6.74 13.59
C ASN A 196 18.09 -7.66 13.19
N GLY A 197 17.43 -7.41 12.05
CA GLY A 197 16.34 -8.21 11.51
C GLY A 197 14.97 -7.97 12.16
N LYS A 198 14.87 -7.12 13.20
CA LYS A 198 13.60 -6.83 13.88
C LYS A 198 12.81 -5.74 13.13
N LYS A 199 11.50 -5.89 13.03
CA LYS A 199 10.62 -4.83 12.55
C LYS A 199 10.59 -3.67 13.54
N ALA A 200 10.58 -2.45 13.04
CA ALA A 200 10.28 -1.28 13.85
C ALA A 200 8.76 -1.24 14.09
N THR A 201 8.36 -1.04 15.33
CA THR A 201 6.95 -1.02 15.72
C THR A 201 6.69 0.05 16.76
N VAL A 202 5.50 0.65 16.68
CA VAL A 202 4.98 1.60 17.67
C VAL A 202 3.82 0.94 18.41
N LYS A 203 3.88 0.96 19.73
CA LYS A 203 2.79 0.48 20.59
C LYS A 203 1.87 1.65 20.93
N TYR A 204 0.60 1.52 20.63
CA TYR A 204 -0.42 2.51 20.92
C TYR A 204 -1.05 2.31 22.31
N VAL A 205 -1.74 3.32 22.81
CA VAL A 205 -2.36 3.31 24.14
C VAL A 205 -3.42 2.20 24.29
N ASP A 206 -4.10 1.84 23.21
CA ASP A 206 -5.05 0.72 23.15
C ASP A 206 -4.39 -0.66 23.13
N GLY A 207 -3.05 -0.71 23.24
CA GLY A 207 -2.26 -1.94 23.21
C GLY A 207 -1.99 -2.48 21.79
N GLU A 208 -2.53 -1.85 20.76
CA GLU A 208 -2.27 -2.22 19.36
C GLU A 208 -0.81 -1.91 18.99
N VAL A 209 -0.16 -2.86 18.31
CA VAL A 209 1.20 -2.70 17.80
C VAL A 209 1.13 -2.57 16.30
N ARG A 210 1.65 -1.46 15.77
CA ARG A 210 1.68 -1.19 14.32
C ARG A 210 3.11 -1.01 13.83
N LEU A 211 3.33 -1.22 12.54
CA LEU A 211 4.59 -0.87 11.89
C LEU A 211 4.83 0.64 12.01
N GLY A 212 6.09 1.04 12.08
CA GLY A 212 6.49 2.45 12.14
C GLY A 212 7.71 2.71 13.01
N GLY A 213 8.33 3.87 12.80
CA GLY A 213 9.51 4.31 13.55
C GLY A 213 10.83 3.80 12.99
N ILE A 214 10.83 3.19 11.81
CA ILE A 214 12.07 2.80 11.13
C ILE A 214 12.85 4.04 10.69
N GLY A 215 12.17 5.12 10.27
CA GLY A 215 12.79 6.38 9.92
C GLY A 215 13.60 6.96 11.08
N ASN A 216 13.06 6.96 12.29
CA ASN A 216 13.77 7.44 13.49
C ASN A 216 15.01 6.59 13.78
N TYR A 217 14.88 5.26 13.73
CA TYR A 217 16.03 4.35 13.88
C TYR A 217 17.13 4.65 12.86
N LEU A 218 16.78 4.83 11.59
CA LEU A 218 17.73 5.18 10.54
C LEU A 218 18.40 6.53 10.80
N GLY A 219 17.60 7.54 11.20
CA GLY A 219 18.11 8.87 11.53
C GLY A 219 19.18 8.84 12.62
N ASP A 220 18.89 8.13 13.72
CA ASP A 220 19.82 7.98 14.84
C ASP A 220 21.12 7.27 14.42
N GLU A 221 21.02 6.18 13.66
CA GLU A 221 22.19 5.41 13.23
C GLU A 221 23.04 6.16 12.18
N ILE A 222 22.39 6.85 11.23
CA ILE A 222 23.11 7.69 10.24
C ILE A 222 23.83 8.84 10.93
N TYR A 223 23.20 9.51 11.89
CA TYR A 223 23.81 10.58 12.65
C TYR A 223 25.09 10.12 13.36
N LYS A 224 25.08 8.97 14.02
CA LYS A 224 26.24 8.40 14.73
C LYS A 224 27.46 8.21 13.83
N ILE A 225 27.28 7.92 12.54
CA ILE A 225 28.38 7.64 11.61
C ILE A 225 28.82 8.89 10.84
N THR A 226 27.87 9.74 10.41
CA THR A 226 28.13 10.84 9.47
C THR A 226 28.15 12.22 10.12
N ASP A 227 27.76 12.31 11.41
CA ASP A 227 27.51 13.59 12.11
C ASP A 227 26.56 14.53 11.33
N SER A 228 25.71 13.93 10.46
CA SER A 228 24.74 14.66 9.66
C SER A 228 23.49 14.94 10.46
N GLU A 229 23.04 16.19 10.52
CA GLU A 229 21.73 16.48 11.10
C GLU A 229 20.63 15.77 10.31
N THR A 230 19.92 14.85 10.96
CA THR A 230 18.82 14.10 10.36
C THR A 230 17.45 14.63 10.81
N ARG A 231 16.46 14.60 9.95
CA ARG A 231 15.05 14.88 10.28
C ARG A 231 14.16 13.83 9.64
N VAL A 232 13.17 13.39 10.40
CA VAL A 232 12.25 12.34 9.97
C VAL A 232 10.85 12.89 9.82
N THR A 233 10.23 12.59 8.71
CA THR A 233 8.81 12.83 8.46
C THR A 233 8.13 11.49 8.25
N VAL A 234 7.14 11.18 9.08
CA VAL A 234 6.31 9.98 8.96
C VAL A 234 4.97 10.40 8.37
N LEU A 235 4.67 10.01 7.14
CA LEU A 235 3.41 10.39 6.50
C LEU A 235 2.21 9.71 7.14
N GLY A 236 2.31 8.42 7.47
CA GLY A 236 1.23 7.66 8.07
C GLY A 236 -0.08 7.80 7.28
N HIS A 237 -1.19 8.00 8.01
CA HIS A 237 -2.54 8.00 7.42
C HIS A 237 -2.86 9.19 6.50
N VAL A 238 -2.02 10.23 6.44
CA VAL A 238 -2.16 11.32 5.46
C VAL A 238 -2.15 10.77 4.03
N GLN A 239 -1.40 9.70 3.77
CA GLN A 239 -1.38 9.01 2.47
C GLN A 239 -2.74 8.42 2.06
N ARG A 240 -3.68 8.26 2.98
CA ARG A 240 -5.03 7.71 2.73
C ARG A 240 -6.11 8.77 2.57
N GLY A 241 -5.77 10.06 2.79
CA GLY A 241 -6.74 11.14 2.91
C GLY A 241 -6.77 12.11 1.74
N ALA A 242 -5.87 11.98 0.77
CA ALA A 242 -5.81 12.89 -0.36
C ALA A 242 -6.96 12.72 -1.35
N GLN A 243 -7.20 13.78 -2.12
CA GLN A 243 -8.10 13.75 -3.25
C GLN A 243 -7.58 12.75 -4.29
N PRO A 244 -8.42 11.83 -4.83
CA PRO A 244 -7.95 10.82 -5.79
C PRO A 244 -7.39 11.46 -7.04
N THR A 245 -6.26 10.96 -7.51
CA THR A 245 -5.67 11.33 -8.79
C THR A 245 -6.62 10.98 -9.96
N HIS A 246 -6.37 11.56 -11.11
CA HIS A 246 -7.13 11.21 -12.32
C HIS A 246 -7.04 9.72 -12.66
N ARG A 247 -5.89 9.10 -12.38
CA ARG A 247 -5.65 7.69 -12.66
C ARG A 247 -6.45 6.77 -11.74
N ASP A 248 -6.50 7.05 -10.45
CA ASP A 248 -7.34 6.30 -9.51
C ASP A 248 -8.83 6.42 -9.84
N ARG A 249 -9.30 7.62 -10.25
CA ARG A 249 -10.69 7.82 -10.69
C ARG A 249 -11.01 7.01 -11.93
N LEU A 250 -10.13 7.00 -12.92
CA LEU A 250 -10.31 6.24 -14.16
C LEU A 250 -10.36 4.74 -13.89
N ILE A 251 -9.40 4.22 -13.09
CA ILE A 251 -9.35 2.79 -12.75
C ILE A 251 -10.56 2.38 -11.93
N ALA A 252 -10.99 3.19 -10.95
CA ALA A 252 -12.17 2.91 -10.15
C ALA A 252 -13.44 2.81 -11.02
N SER A 253 -13.61 3.75 -11.97
CA SER A 253 -14.74 3.74 -12.92
C SER A 253 -14.69 2.51 -13.84
N ALA A 254 -13.51 2.21 -14.39
CA ALA A 254 -13.33 1.06 -15.28
C ALA A 254 -13.59 -0.27 -14.56
N PHE A 255 -13.08 -0.42 -13.32
CA PHE A 255 -13.33 -1.60 -12.51
C PHE A 255 -14.81 -1.77 -12.14
N GLY A 256 -15.49 -0.66 -11.79
CA GLY A 256 -16.91 -0.67 -11.46
C GLY A 256 -17.76 -1.15 -12.64
N VAL A 257 -17.57 -0.56 -13.82
CA VAL A 257 -18.29 -0.95 -15.05
C VAL A 257 -18.02 -2.44 -15.36
N TYR A 258 -16.76 -2.85 -15.38
CA TYR A 258 -16.40 -4.23 -15.73
C TYR A 258 -16.95 -5.25 -14.70
N ALA A 259 -16.97 -4.90 -13.41
CA ALA A 259 -17.52 -5.78 -12.38
C ALA A 259 -19.05 -5.98 -12.55
N VAL A 260 -19.79 -4.92 -12.92
CA VAL A 260 -21.22 -5.02 -13.23
C VAL A 260 -21.46 -5.87 -14.49
N ASP A 261 -20.64 -5.70 -15.51
CA ASP A 261 -20.69 -6.53 -16.74
C ASP A 261 -20.47 -8.02 -16.43
N LEU A 262 -19.55 -8.35 -15.53
CA LEU A 262 -19.33 -9.74 -15.09
C LEU A 262 -20.58 -10.32 -14.43
N ILE A 263 -21.26 -9.52 -13.57
CA ILE A 263 -22.50 -9.94 -12.92
C ILE A 263 -23.60 -10.16 -13.97
N ALA A 264 -23.80 -9.21 -14.90
CA ALA A 264 -24.79 -9.31 -15.97
C ALA A 264 -24.58 -10.56 -16.85
N LYS A 265 -23.32 -10.91 -17.08
CA LYS A 265 -22.91 -12.13 -17.82
C LYS A 265 -22.88 -13.39 -16.95
N LYS A 266 -23.32 -13.32 -15.68
CA LYS A 266 -23.27 -14.42 -14.70
C LYS A 266 -21.88 -15.04 -14.52
N LYS A 267 -20.81 -14.25 -14.69
CA LYS A 267 -19.42 -14.64 -14.46
C LYS A 267 -19.01 -14.32 -13.03
N PHE A 268 -19.24 -15.24 -12.13
CA PHE A 268 -18.98 -15.06 -10.70
C PHE A 268 -17.65 -15.68 -10.24
N ASN A 269 -17.29 -15.44 -8.98
CA ASN A 269 -16.03 -15.85 -8.36
C ASN A 269 -14.80 -15.29 -9.08
N ARG A 270 -14.92 -14.06 -9.56
CA ARG A 270 -13.89 -13.33 -10.30
C ARG A 270 -13.40 -12.12 -9.52
N VAL A 271 -12.21 -11.68 -9.85
CA VAL A 271 -11.64 -10.38 -9.44
C VAL A 271 -11.29 -9.61 -10.69
N VAL A 272 -11.72 -8.36 -10.77
CA VAL A 272 -11.27 -7.45 -11.82
C VAL A 272 -9.82 -7.06 -11.54
N VAL A 273 -9.00 -6.95 -12.57
CA VAL A 273 -7.59 -6.55 -12.46
C VAL A 273 -7.23 -5.59 -13.59
N TRP A 274 -6.26 -4.71 -13.31
CA TRP A 274 -5.62 -3.91 -14.34
C TRP A 274 -4.39 -4.65 -14.83
N LYS A 275 -4.36 -4.98 -16.08
CA LYS A 275 -3.26 -5.72 -16.70
C LYS A 275 -3.13 -5.39 -18.19
N ASP A 276 -1.91 -5.27 -18.67
CA ASP A 276 -1.61 -5.00 -20.10
C ASP A 276 -2.38 -3.78 -20.61
N ARG A 277 -2.44 -2.68 -19.81
CA ARG A 277 -3.14 -1.43 -20.10
C ARG A 277 -4.67 -1.53 -20.22
N GLY A 278 -5.26 -2.57 -19.67
CA GLY A 278 -6.71 -2.78 -19.73
C GLY A 278 -7.27 -3.48 -18.51
N VAL A 279 -8.61 -3.52 -18.44
CA VAL A 279 -9.31 -4.27 -17.42
C VAL A 279 -9.51 -5.70 -17.90
N GLN A 280 -9.13 -6.63 -17.06
CA GLN A 280 -9.32 -8.07 -17.26
C GLN A 280 -9.96 -8.67 -16.01
N ASP A 281 -10.29 -9.94 -16.02
CA ASP A 281 -10.75 -10.66 -14.85
C ASP A 281 -10.00 -11.97 -14.65
N LEU A 282 -9.77 -12.32 -13.42
CA LEU A 282 -9.14 -13.58 -13.00
C LEU A 282 -10.06 -14.33 -12.01
N MET A 283 -9.82 -15.62 -11.87
CA MET A 283 -10.50 -16.37 -10.80
C MET A 283 -10.07 -15.84 -9.44
N LEU A 284 -11.02 -15.62 -8.54
CA LEU A 284 -10.76 -15.16 -7.17
C LEU A 284 -9.71 -16.01 -6.45
N SER A 285 -9.68 -17.32 -6.70
CA SER A 285 -8.71 -18.26 -6.13
C SER A 285 -7.27 -18.05 -6.57
N GLN A 286 -7.03 -17.36 -7.69
CA GLN A 286 -5.69 -17.05 -8.19
C GLN A 286 -5.11 -15.78 -7.54
N VAL A 287 -5.97 -14.94 -6.96
CA VAL A 287 -5.64 -13.62 -6.46
C VAL A 287 -5.71 -13.55 -4.94
N ALA A 288 -6.80 -14.01 -4.34
CA ALA A 288 -7.07 -13.85 -2.92
C ALA A 288 -6.09 -14.63 -2.03
N GLY A 289 -5.47 -13.95 -1.09
CA GLY A 289 -4.51 -14.52 -0.14
C GLY A 289 -3.09 -14.67 -0.67
N TYR A 290 -2.77 -14.03 -1.79
CA TYR A 290 -1.42 -13.98 -2.36
C TYR A 290 -0.98 -12.52 -2.48
N SER A 291 -0.06 -12.10 -1.62
CA SER A 291 0.50 -10.76 -1.66
C SER A 291 1.57 -10.63 -2.75
N LYS A 292 1.53 -9.53 -3.50
CA LYS A 292 2.56 -9.14 -4.46
C LYS A 292 3.55 -8.20 -3.78
N THR A 293 4.82 -8.51 -3.87
CA THR A 293 5.94 -7.66 -3.40
C THR A 293 6.79 -7.20 -4.57
N VAL A 294 7.64 -6.21 -4.35
CA VAL A 294 8.61 -5.76 -5.35
C VAL A 294 9.60 -6.89 -5.62
N GLN A 295 9.73 -7.28 -6.89
CA GLN A 295 10.69 -8.31 -7.27
C GLN A 295 12.11 -7.73 -7.35
N LYS A 296 13.13 -8.50 -6.96
CA LYS A 296 14.54 -8.04 -7.02
C LYS A 296 15.00 -7.63 -8.42
N ASN A 297 14.36 -8.15 -9.44
CA ASN A 297 14.62 -7.84 -10.85
C ASN A 297 13.62 -6.84 -11.45
N ASP A 298 12.85 -6.14 -10.60
CA ASP A 298 11.91 -5.11 -11.05
C ASP A 298 12.66 -4.05 -11.89
N PRO A 299 12.16 -3.69 -13.08
CA PRO A 299 12.79 -2.69 -13.93
C PRO A 299 13.00 -1.34 -13.23
N LEU A 300 12.13 -0.96 -12.29
CA LEU A 300 12.25 0.31 -11.56
C LEU A 300 13.46 0.33 -10.62
N ILE A 301 13.92 -0.83 -10.12
CA ILE A 301 15.16 -0.90 -9.34
C ILE A 301 16.34 -0.49 -10.22
N LYS A 302 16.40 -0.98 -11.46
CA LYS A 302 17.44 -0.58 -12.42
C LYS A 302 17.35 0.90 -12.78
N VAL A 303 16.14 1.45 -12.87
CA VAL A 303 15.95 2.90 -13.10
C VAL A 303 16.52 3.68 -11.91
N ALA A 304 16.21 3.31 -10.68
CA ALA A 304 16.75 3.94 -9.48
C ALA A 304 18.29 3.91 -9.47
N GLU A 305 18.88 2.75 -9.72
CA GLU A 305 20.34 2.59 -9.82
C GLU A 305 20.95 3.46 -10.93
N GLY A 306 20.31 3.54 -12.10
CA GLY A 306 20.74 4.38 -13.22
C GLY A 306 20.70 5.88 -12.92
N LEU A 307 19.79 6.31 -12.07
CA LEU A 307 19.70 7.69 -11.56
C LEU A 307 20.72 8.00 -10.45
N GLY A 308 21.45 6.98 -9.98
CA GLY A 308 22.42 7.10 -8.88
C GLY A 308 21.76 6.98 -7.50
N THR A 309 20.48 6.65 -7.46
CA THR A 309 19.76 6.30 -6.23
C THR A 309 20.19 4.92 -5.77
N VAL A 310 20.48 4.77 -4.48
CA VAL A 310 20.92 3.48 -3.94
C VAL A 310 19.73 2.76 -3.31
N SER A 311 19.39 1.61 -3.90
CA SER A 311 18.58 0.57 -3.27
C SER A 311 19.50 -0.62 -3.01
N TYR A 312 19.90 -0.84 -1.77
CA TYR A 312 21.03 -1.72 -1.49
C TYR A 312 20.74 -3.19 -1.79
N THR A 313 21.31 -3.67 -2.90
CA THR A 313 21.83 -5.02 -3.01
C THR A 313 23.30 -4.89 -3.38
N HIS A 314 24.20 -5.11 -2.43
CA HIS A 314 25.59 -5.25 -2.78
C HIS A 314 25.81 -6.57 -3.50
N LEU A 315 25.82 -6.50 -4.81
CA LEU A 315 26.73 -7.25 -5.62
C LEU A 315 27.68 -6.23 -6.23
N THR A 316 28.88 -6.13 -5.67
CA THR A 316 30.01 -5.47 -6.29
C THR A 316 30.24 -6.11 -7.66
N LEU A 317 29.73 -5.50 -8.69
CA LEU A 317 30.30 -5.65 -10.01
C LEU A 317 31.34 -4.53 -10.16
N PRO A 318 32.61 -4.85 -10.38
CA PRO A 318 33.59 -3.85 -10.75
C PRO A 318 33.19 -3.30 -12.10
N THR A 319 32.64 -2.09 -12.15
CA THR A 319 32.51 -1.34 -13.39
C THR A 319 33.86 -0.81 -13.79
N SER A 320 34.67 -1.66 -14.39
CA SER A 320 35.65 -1.21 -15.36
C SER A 320 34.91 -0.90 -16.66
N ARG A 321 34.51 0.33 -16.84
CA ARG A 321 34.33 0.95 -18.14
C ARG A 321 34.97 2.31 -18.08
N SER A 322 36.26 2.33 -18.40
CA SER A 322 36.94 3.41 -19.04
C SER A 322 36.35 3.58 -20.44
N VAL A 323 35.88 4.77 -20.73
CA VAL A 323 35.94 5.41 -22.05
C VAL A 323 36.43 6.81 -21.83
#